data_1f816ca922c49e0077e8787163364e4e
#
_entry.id   1f816ca922c49e0077e8787163364e4e
#
_cell.length_a   1.000
_cell.length_b   1.000
_cell.length_c   1.000
_cell.angle_alpha   90.00
_cell.angle_beta   90.00
_cell.angle_gamma   90.00
#
_symmetry.space_group_name_H-M   'P 1'
#
loop_
_entity.id
_entity.type
_entity.pdbx_description
1 polymer ?
#
loop_
_entity_poly.entity_id
_entity_poly.type
_entity_poly.pdbx_seq_one_letter_code
_entity_poly.pdbx_strand_id
1 'polypeptide(L)'
;MILGAFSIVHADPVDSSSLINKNPDYIVRSQTIRVVTAYNAGDPGQTDDTPCISANGENICKALAKGKKRCAANFVPLGSHLHVEKIGVCRVTDRTNKRYRNRVDIAMQRDEYHEARRFGRQKLTVKIIDIGQVSH
;
A
#
# COMPACT_ATOMS: atom_id res chain seq x y z
N MET A 1 0.49 -49.27 8.19
CA MET A 1 0.19 -48.60 8.15
C MET A 1 0.21 -47.57 8.04
N ILE A 2 0.32 -47.60 7.78
CA ILE A 2 0.26 -46.51 7.70
C ILE A 2 0.02 -45.64 7.98
N LEU A 3 0.11 -45.89 8.23
CA LEU A 3 -0.20 -44.86 8.60
C LEU A 3 -0.06 -43.93 8.78
N GLY A 4 0.05 -44.22 8.93
CA GLY A 4 -0.04 -43.18 9.28
C GLY A 4 0.43 -42.36 9.03
N ALA A 5 0.81 -42.51 8.69
CA ALA A 5 1.20 -41.55 8.51
C ALA A 5 0.88 -40.47 8.31
N PHE A 6 0.41 -40.66 8.51
CA PHE A 6 0.00 -39.56 8.43
C PHE A 6 0.29 -38.72 8.81
N SER A 7 0.54 -39.15 9.15
CA SER A 7 0.61 -38.35 9.62
C SER A 7 0.98 -37.39 9.62
N ILE A 8 1.16 -37.43 9.63
CA ILE A 8 1.33 -36.43 9.61
C ILE A 8 1.28 -35.46 9.38
N VAL A 9 1.38 -35.58 9.29
CA VAL A 9 1.38 -34.58 8.95
C VAL A 9 0.88 -33.57 9.11
N HIS A 10 0.43 -33.69 9.56
CA HIS A 10 -0.13 -32.70 9.84
C HIS A 10 0.48 -31.64 10.51
N ALA A 11 1.16 -31.65 11.02
CA ALA A 11 2.08 -30.64 11.47
C ALA A 11 2.13 -29.47 10.53
N ASP A 12 1.76 -29.71 9.36
CA ASP A 12 1.79 -28.70 8.34
C ASP A 12 0.96 -27.47 8.66
N PRO A 13 -0.22 -27.62 9.20
CA PRO A 13 -1.00 -26.43 9.55
C PRO A 13 -0.28 -25.52 10.52
N VAL A 14 0.46 -26.13 11.42
CA VAL A 14 1.22 -25.35 12.39
C VAL A 14 2.27 -24.51 11.67
N ASP A 15 2.89 -25.09 10.69
CA ASP A 15 3.91 -24.37 9.93
C ASP A 15 3.32 -23.17 9.22
N SER A 16 2.15 -23.33 8.68
CA SER A 16 1.49 -22.23 8.01
C SER A 16 1.23 -21.06 8.93
N SER A 17 0.78 -21.36 10.13
CA SER A 17 0.56 -20.33 11.13
C SER A 17 1.84 -19.60 11.44
N SER A 18 2.88 -20.34 11.60
CA SER A 18 4.18 -19.77 11.88
C SER A 18 4.63 -18.85 10.77
N LEU A 19 4.38 -19.22 9.54
CA LEU A 19 4.75 -18.40 8.40
C LEU A 19 3.94 -17.13 8.36
N ILE A 20 2.67 -17.20 8.67
CA ILE A 20 1.83 -16.02 8.70
C ILE A 20 2.36 -15.03 9.71
N ASN A 21 2.83 -15.54 10.84
CA ASN A 21 3.34 -14.69 11.90
C ASN A 21 4.75 -14.19 11.62
N LYS A 22 5.30 -14.57 10.50
CA LYS A 22 6.66 -14.20 10.16
C LYS A 22 6.75 -12.89 9.44
N ASN A 23 5.80 -12.06 9.54
CA ASN A 23 5.95 -10.74 8.98
C ASN A 23 6.11 -9.74 10.12
N PRO A 24 7.29 -9.71 10.71
CA PRO A 24 7.52 -8.92 11.91
C PRO A 24 7.78 -7.46 11.63
N ASP A 25 7.79 -7.07 10.37
CA ASP A 25 8.23 -5.75 10.01
C ASP A 25 7.24 -4.66 10.36
N TYR A 26 6.01 -5.03 10.68
CA TYR A 26 5.02 -4.03 11.04
C TYR A 26 3.93 -4.61 11.93
N ILE A 27 3.22 -3.70 12.57
CA ILE A 27 2.08 -4.03 13.43
C ILE A 27 0.84 -3.45 12.75
N VAL A 28 -0.22 -4.24 12.66
CA VAL A 28 -1.48 -3.78 12.08
C VAL A 28 -2.29 -3.06 13.14
N ARG A 29 -2.61 -1.79 12.89
CA ARG A 29 -3.43 -0.99 13.79
C ARG A 29 -4.91 -1.15 13.52
N SER A 30 -5.27 -1.19 12.25
CA SER A 30 -6.65 -1.39 11.85
C SER A 30 -6.68 -1.88 10.43
N GLN A 31 -7.83 -2.39 10.03
CA GLN A 31 -8.00 -3.00 8.72
C GLN A 31 -9.43 -2.83 8.28
N THR A 32 -9.64 -2.40 7.06
CA THR A 32 -10.97 -2.28 6.48
C THR A 32 -10.88 -2.31 4.97
N ILE A 33 -12.01 -2.52 4.32
CA ILE A 33 -12.08 -2.45 2.86
C ILE A 33 -12.30 -1.00 2.45
N ARG A 34 -11.51 -0.55 1.49
CA ARG A 34 -11.58 0.82 0.99
C ARG A 34 -11.56 0.84 -0.53
N VAL A 35 -12.07 1.92 -1.08
CA VAL A 35 -11.90 2.17 -2.52
C VAL A 35 -10.46 2.58 -2.75
N VAL A 36 -9.83 1.93 -3.71
CA VAL A 36 -8.44 2.19 -4.09
C VAL A 36 -8.41 2.53 -5.57
N THR A 37 -7.76 3.61 -5.89
CA THR A 37 -7.57 4.09 -7.26
C THR A 37 -6.10 4.35 -7.49
N ALA A 38 -5.73 4.77 -8.69
CA ALA A 38 -4.35 5.10 -9.00
C ALA A 38 -4.30 6.41 -9.78
N TYR A 39 -3.22 7.14 -9.60
CA TYR A 39 -2.98 8.38 -10.36
C TYR A 39 -1.53 8.43 -10.81
N ASN A 40 -1.27 9.23 -11.82
CA ASN A 40 0.09 9.37 -12.35
C ASN A 40 0.70 10.66 -11.79
N ALA A 41 1.69 10.50 -10.93
CA ALA A 41 2.45 11.63 -10.43
C ALA A 41 3.22 12.26 -11.59
N GLY A 42 3.36 13.58 -11.55
CA GLY A 42 4.02 14.29 -12.64
C GLY A 42 3.08 14.71 -13.76
N ASP A 43 1.83 14.28 -13.71
CA ASP A 43 0.84 14.65 -14.73
C ASP A 43 0.01 15.83 -14.23
N PRO A 44 0.16 17.02 -14.80
CA PRO A 44 -0.60 18.18 -14.31
C PRO A 44 -2.11 18.04 -14.51
N GLY A 45 -2.55 17.13 -15.37
CA GLY A 45 -3.98 16.87 -15.54
C GLY A 45 -4.58 16.07 -14.40
N GLN A 46 -3.76 15.42 -13.59
CA GLN A 46 -4.21 14.58 -12.49
C GLN A 46 -3.76 15.11 -11.12
N THR A 47 -2.98 16.16 -11.11
CA THR A 47 -2.42 16.71 -9.88
C THR A 47 -2.65 18.22 -9.86
N ASP A 48 -1.96 18.92 -8.99
CA ASP A 48 -2.04 20.37 -8.91
C ASP A 48 -0.92 21.04 -9.71
N ASP A 49 -0.62 22.29 -9.37
CA ASP A 49 0.38 23.09 -10.08
C ASP A 49 1.80 22.56 -9.92
N THR A 50 2.03 21.68 -8.96
CA THR A 50 3.35 21.12 -8.70
C THR A 50 3.26 19.61 -8.77
N PRO A 51 3.13 19.04 -9.98
CA PRO A 51 2.76 17.63 -10.14
C PRO A 51 3.75 16.62 -9.58
N CYS A 52 4.98 17.02 -9.33
CA CYS A 52 5.97 16.13 -8.71
C CYS A 52 6.19 16.39 -7.22
N ILE A 53 5.45 17.33 -6.63
CA ILE A 53 5.64 17.65 -5.22
C ILE A 53 4.41 17.19 -4.44
N SER A 54 4.62 16.29 -3.50
CA SER A 54 3.57 15.78 -2.63
C SER A 54 3.21 16.80 -1.54
N ALA A 55 2.10 16.58 -0.88
CA ALA A 55 1.65 17.45 0.20
C ALA A 55 2.66 17.58 1.32
N ASN A 56 3.49 16.55 1.53
CA ASN A 56 4.54 16.59 2.55
C ASN A 56 5.84 17.24 2.06
N GLY A 57 5.87 17.71 0.81
CA GLY A 57 7.05 18.38 0.25
C GLY A 57 8.02 17.45 -0.47
N GLU A 58 7.78 16.16 -0.47
CA GLU A 58 8.65 15.20 -1.14
C GLU A 58 8.55 15.33 -2.66
N ASN A 59 9.67 15.11 -3.35
CA ASN A 59 9.63 14.94 -4.79
C ASN A 59 9.21 13.49 -5.07
N ILE A 60 7.91 13.31 -5.26
CA ILE A 60 7.33 11.98 -5.42
C ILE A 60 7.76 11.33 -6.74
N CYS A 61 8.00 12.12 -7.77
CA CYS A 61 8.45 11.57 -9.05
C CYS A 61 9.79 10.87 -8.89
N LYS A 62 10.71 11.46 -8.14
CA LYS A 62 12.00 10.83 -7.87
C LYS A 62 11.85 9.60 -7.00
N ALA A 63 10.98 9.65 -6.00
CA ALA A 63 10.76 8.51 -5.11
C ALA A 63 10.24 7.31 -5.92
N LEU A 64 9.25 7.54 -6.76
CA LEU A 64 8.69 6.48 -7.61
C LEU A 64 9.73 5.92 -8.57
N ALA A 65 10.57 6.78 -9.14
CA ALA A 65 11.61 6.33 -10.05
C ALA A 65 12.62 5.41 -9.37
N LYS A 66 12.78 5.55 -8.04
CA LYS A 66 13.64 4.68 -7.25
C LYS A 66 12.92 3.42 -6.77
N GLY A 67 11.70 3.19 -7.21
CA GLY A 67 10.94 2.02 -6.83
C GLY A 67 10.22 2.13 -5.49
N LYS A 68 10.17 3.31 -4.90
CA LYS A 68 9.48 3.50 -3.63
C LYS A 68 7.99 3.63 -3.86
N LYS A 69 7.19 3.01 -2.99
CA LYS A 69 5.73 3.05 -3.14
C LYS A 69 5.15 4.20 -2.32
N ARG A 70 4.34 5.00 -2.98
CA ARG A 70 3.72 6.17 -2.40
C ARG A 70 2.22 6.16 -2.66
N CYS A 71 1.46 6.77 -1.79
CA CYS A 71 0.01 6.88 -1.95
C CYS A 71 -0.50 8.17 -1.33
N ALA A 72 -1.72 8.53 -1.71
CA ALA A 72 -2.44 9.66 -1.17
C ALA A 72 -3.64 9.15 -0.39
N ALA A 73 -3.91 9.75 0.74
CA ALA A 73 -5.06 9.39 1.56
C ALA A 73 -5.36 10.55 2.51
N ASN A 74 -6.63 10.65 2.92
CA ASN A 74 -7.06 11.75 3.80
C ASN A 74 -7.35 11.29 5.23
N PHE A 75 -7.36 9.97 5.48
CA PHE A 75 -7.82 9.45 6.76
C PHE A 75 -6.70 9.12 7.75
N VAL A 76 -5.46 9.40 7.38
CA VAL A 76 -4.29 9.18 8.25
C VAL A 76 -3.34 10.36 8.12
N PRO A 77 -2.47 10.59 9.11
CA PRO A 77 -1.45 11.64 8.99
C PRO A 77 -0.49 11.36 7.83
N LEU A 78 0.06 12.42 7.27
CA LEU A 78 1.15 12.27 6.31
C LEU A 78 2.32 11.54 6.99
N GLY A 79 2.95 10.65 6.26
CA GLY A 79 4.01 9.81 6.79
C GLY A 79 3.53 8.45 7.26
N SER A 80 2.22 8.25 7.38
CA SER A 80 1.67 6.95 7.74
C SER A 80 1.97 5.91 6.69
N HIS A 81 1.97 4.65 7.10
CA HIS A 81 2.16 3.52 6.18
C HIS A 81 0.87 2.72 6.09
N LEU A 82 0.53 2.34 4.88
CA LEU A 82 -0.62 1.51 4.60
C LEU A 82 -0.16 0.25 3.88
N HIS A 83 -0.75 -0.88 4.23
CA HIS A 83 -0.61 -2.09 3.43
C HIS A 83 -1.88 -2.25 2.62
N VAL A 84 -1.75 -2.18 1.31
CA VAL A 84 -2.87 -2.26 0.39
C VAL A 84 -2.82 -3.62 -0.31
N GLU A 85 -3.88 -4.38 -0.21
CA GLU A 85 -4.01 -5.68 -0.86
C GLU A 85 -3.61 -5.58 -2.32
N LYS A 86 -2.81 -6.54 -2.80
CA LYS A 86 -2.28 -6.61 -4.17
C LYS A 86 -1.17 -5.61 -4.47
N ILE A 87 -1.01 -4.57 -3.65
CA ILE A 87 -0.03 -3.51 -3.91
C ILE A 87 1.17 -3.65 -2.98
N GLY A 88 0.90 -3.88 -1.69
CA GLY A 88 1.95 -3.90 -0.68
C GLY A 88 1.93 -2.63 0.15
N VAL A 89 3.05 -2.34 0.79
CA VAL A 89 3.15 -1.19 1.68
C VAL A 89 3.45 0.07 0.90
N CYS A 90 2.66 1.12 1.13
CA CYS A 90 2.95 2.45 0.59
C CYS A 90 2.98 3.45 1.73
N ARG A 91 3.79 4.49 1.55
CA ARG A 91 3.84 5.60 2.49
C ARG A 91 2.91 6.70 2.01
N VAL A 92 2.09 7.21 2.91
CA VAL A 92 1.18 8.30 2.59
C VAL A 92 1.96 9.61 2.61
N THR A 93 2.21 10.17 1.46
CA THR A 93 2.95 11.43 1.33
C THR A 93 2.10 12.53 0.73
N ASP A 94 0.87 12.19 0.32
CA ASP A 94 0.02 13.14 -0.38
C ASP A 94 -1.42 13.02 0.07
N ARG A 95 -2.22 13.98 -0.34
CA ARG A 95 -3.64 14.01 -0.08
C ARG A 95 -4.40 13.85 -1.38
N THR A 96 -5.57 13.23 -1.31
CA THR A 96 -6.49 13.16 -2.44
C THR A 96 -7.59 14.21 -2.24
N ASN A 97 -8.51 14.32 -3.18
CA ASN A 97 -9.59 15.28 -3.07
C ASN A 97 -10.29 15.12 -1.71
N LYS A 98 -10.53 16.21 -1.02
CA LYS A 98 -11.05 16.16 0.35
C LYS A 98 -12.40 15.48 0.48
N ARG A 99 -13.14 15.37 -0.61
CA ARG A 99 -14.43 14.66 -0.60
C ARG A 99 -14.26 13.15 -0.45
N TYR A 100 -13.06 12.63 -0.71
CA TYR A 100 -12.79 11.19 -0.63
C TYR A 100 -12.16 10.86 0.72
N ARG A 101 -13.00 10.72 1.72
CA ARG A 101 -12.52 10.53 3.09
C ARG A 101 -11.82 9.20 3.32
N ASN A 102 -12.25 8.17 2.62
CA ASN A 102 -11.80 6.80 2.89
C ASN A 102 -11.06 6.16 1.74
N ARG A 103 -10.70 6.93 0.74
CA ARG A 103 -10.04 6.42 -0.47
C ARG A 103 -8.54 6.38 -0.29
N VAL A 104 -7.92 5.40 -0.93
CA VAL A 104 -6.47 5.37 -1.13
C VAL A 104 -6.23 5.56 -2.61
N ASP A 105 -5.32 6.45 -2.95
CA ASP A 105 -4.95 6.71 -4.34
C ASP A 105 -3.48 6.36 -4.51
N ILE A 106 -3.20 5.34 -5.29
CA ILE A 106 -1.84 4.82 -5.46
C ILE A 106 -1.10 5.68 -6.48
N ALA A 107 0.06 6.18 -6.10
CA ALA A 107 0.88 6.96 -7.02
C ALA A 107 1.64 6.04 -7.97
N MET A 108 1.56 6.34 -9.24
CA MET A 108 2.31 5.65 -10.29
C MET A 108 3.11 6.68 -11.07
N GLN A 109 4.13 6.22 -11.79
CA GLN A 109 4.94 7.13 -12.59
C GLN A 109 4.13 7.70 -13.74
N ARG A 110 4.58 8.83 -14.24
CA ARG A 110 3.85 9.53 -15.30
C ARG A 110 3.70 8.65 -16.55
N ASP A 111 4.71 7.88 -16.89
CA ASP A 111 4.69 7.02 -18.05
C ASP A 111 3.90 5.73 -17.84
N GLU A 112 3.38 5.52 -16.63
CA GLU A 112 2.52 4.37 -16.33
C GLU A 112 1.03 4.71 -16.46
N TYR A 113 0.70 5.55 -17.43
CA TYR A 113 -0.67 6.00 -17.62
C TYR A 113 -1.64 4.85 -17.89
N HIS A 114 -1.25 3.91 -18.74
CA HIS A 114 -2.12 2.77 -19.04
C HIS A 114 -2.28 1.84 -17.87
N GLU A 115 -1.24 1.68 -17.08
CA GLU A 115 -1.30 0.87 -15.86
C GLU A 115 -2.28 1.47 -14.87
N ALA A 116 -2.23 2.78 -14.68
CA ALA A 116 -3.16 3.45 -13.77
C ALA A 116 -4.60 3.31 -14.26
N ARG A 117 -4.81 3.42 -15.57
CA ARG A 117 -6.15 3.24 -16.14
C ARG A 117 -6.65 1.82 -15.96
N ARG A 118 -5.79 0.84 -16.20
CA ARG A 118 -6.18 -0.56 -16.02
C ARG A 118 -6.44 -0.88 -14.56
N PHE A 119 -5.71 -0.26 -13.65
CA PHE A 119 -5.97 -0.45 -12.24
C PHE A 119 -7.39 -0.06 -11.90
N GLY A 120 -7.83 1.07 -12.42
CA GLY A 120 -9.20 1.53 -12.27
C GLY A 120 -9.57 1.83 -10.83
N ARG A 121 -10.73 1.34 -10.43
CA ARG A 121 -11.30 1.56 -9.11
C ARG A 121 -11.62 0.20 -8.51
N GLN A 122 -10.95 -0.14 -7.43
CA GLN A 122 -11.09 -1.46 -6.79
C GLN A 122 -11.44 -1.28 -5.32
N LYS A 123 -12.11 -2.29 -4.77
CA LYS A 123 -12.33 -2.37 -3.33
C LYS A 123 -11.34 -3.38 -2.78
N LEU A 124 -10.41 -2.93 -1.99
CA LEU A 124 -9.31 -3.74 -1.48
C LEU A 124 -9.19 -3.58 0.02
N THR A 125 -8.64 -4.60 0.67
CA THR A 125 -8.34 -4.53 2.09
C THR A 125 -7.14 -3.60 2.28
N VAL A 126 -7.31 -2.64 3.17
CA VAL A 126 -6.26 -1.67 3.51
C VAL A 126 -6.02 -1.74 5.01
N LYS A 127 -4.76 -1.93 5.37
CA LYS A 127 -4.33 -1.98 6.77
C LYS A 127 -3.54 -0.72 7.08
N ILE A 128 -3.84 -0.11 8.21
CA ILE A 128 -3.00 0.96 8.74
C ILE A 128 -1.97 0.28 9.61
N ILE A 129 -0.71 0.50 9.33
CA ILE A 129 0.36 -0.24 9.98
C ILE A 129 1.41 0.69 10.58
N ASP A 130 2.10 0.18 11.60
CA ASP A 130 3.28 0.83 12.15
C ASP A 130 4.49 0.02 11.74
N ILE A 131 5.45 0.68 11.13
CA ILE A 131 6.69 0.05 10.72
C ILE A 131 7.58 -0.11 11.95
N GLY A 132 8.20 -1.27 12.05
CA GLY A 132 9.06 -1.54 13.19
C GLY A 132 10.27 -0.63 13.26
N GLN A 133 10.85 -0.56 14.44
CA GLN A 133 11.99 0.32 14.70
C GLN A 133 13.23 -0.09 13.96
N VAL A 134 13.31 -1.32 13.56
CA VAL A 134 14.54 -1.83 12.96
C VAL A 134 14.73 -1.38 11.53
N SER A 135 13.72 -0.82 10.95
CA SER A 135 13.80 -0.48 9.55
C SER A 135 14.49 0.85 9.39
N HIS A 136 15.73 0.90 9.37
CA HIS A 136 16.42 2.13 8.98
C HIS A 136 17.87 1.87 8.69
#